data_cc137597fc94adfdd51048c9ed44e4a4
#
_entry.id   cc137597fc94adfdd51048c9ed44e4a4
#
_cell.length_a   1.000
_cell.length_b   1.000
_cell.length_c   1.000
_cell.angle_alpha   90.00
_cell.angle_beta   90.00
_cell.angle_gamma   90.00
#
_symmetry.space_group_name_H-M   'P 1'
#
loop_
_entity.id
_entity.type
_entity.pdbx_description
1 polymer ?
#
loop_
_entity_poly.entity_id
_entity_poly.type
_entity_poly.pdbx_seq_one_letter_code
_entity_poly.pdbx_strand_id
1 'polypeptide(L)'
;MSTILRSLAAAAVLAVSAAPLHAQVTLKLGHDQPETTTHHRAALKFKELVETRSKGSVKVNIFPSNLLGNATQMVEQVQAGALEAAVLPTAWIAPIAPSVQVLDLPFLFPDRKSLYLVLDGPVGAEILKPLNKVNIEGVAFWESGFKQFTGQFPIREPADYKGRKIRTMPAAVIQEQFKAFGATPTTIAFAELYSALQQNVVDGQENPIASIASMRLFEVQKYLTLSDHGFLAYAFMFNKPMLDKLSKENRQILIDAAREGSRHQRDIIGQAEKEHLETFRKAGVQISTLTPEQRAKFEQASKPVYDWFTQKYGAANIDLIRKELAAQGKK
;
A
#
# COMPACT_ATOMS: atom_id res chain seq x y z
N MET A 1 -45.75 -74.10 21.30
CA MET A 1 -44.29 -74.22 21.39
C MET A 1 -43.67 -73.59 20.17
N SER A 2 -42.67 -72.79 20.38
CA SER A 2 -41.80 -72.19 19.34
C SER A 2 -42.42 -71.21 18.32
N THR A 3 -42.23 -69.94 18.62
CA THR A 3 -41.77 -68.92 17.61
C THR A 3 -41.67 -67.57 18.29
N ILE A 4 -40.77 -67.46 19.25
CA ILE A 4 -40.31 -66.13 19.76
C ILE A 4 -38.81 -66.21 19.80
N LEU A 5 -38.18 -66.02 18.66
CA LEU A 5 -36.73 -65.74 18.54
C LEU A 5 -36.43 -65.36 17.06
N ARG A 6 -36.45 -64.10 16.76
CA ARG A 6 -35.75 -63.47 15.57
C ARG A 6 -36.23 -62.05 15.36
N SER A 7 -35.88 -61.13 16.25
CA SER A 7 -36.01 -59.68 15.96
C SER A 7 -35.02 -58.91 16.89
N LEU A 8 -33.78 -59.29 16.83
CA LEU A 8 -32.68 -58.58 17.48
C LEU A 8 -31.49 -58.55 16.49
N ALA A 9 -31.60 -57.78 15.44
CA ALA A 9 -30.44 -57.44 14.62
C ALA A 9 -30.76 -56.20 13.79
N ALA A 10 -29.85 -55.22 13.85
CA ALA A 10 -29.75 -54.05 12.98
C ALA A 10 -30.40 -52.75 13.48
N ALA A 11 -30.04 -52.29 14.67
CA ALA A 11 -29.92 -50.87 14.92
C ALA A 11 -28.43 -50.49 14.83
N ALA A 12 -27.87 -50.57 13.64
CA ALA A 12 -26.59 -49.94 13.34
C ALA A 12 -26.82 -48.41 13.31
N VAL A 13 -26.52 -47.79 14.47
CA VAL A 13 -26.46 -46.33 14.60
C VAL A 13 -25.39 -45.82 13.64
N LEU A 14 -25.79 -45.25 12.52
CA LEU A 14 -25.00 -44.36 11.70
C LEU A 14 -24.75 -43.10 12.54
N ALA A 15 -23.70 -43.15 13.36
CA ALA A 15 -23.11 -41.96 13.91
C ALA A 15 -22.48 -41.17 12.73
N VAL A 16 -23.31 -40.43 11.99
CA VAL A 16 -22.86 -39.39 11.12
C VAL A 16 -22.16 -38.37 12.02
N SER A 17 -20.84 -38.43 12.02
CA SER A 17 -19.99 -37.40 12.63
C SER A 17 -20.39 -36.09 11.96
N ALA A 18 -21.32 -35.36 12.55
CA ALA A 18 -21.58 -33.98 12.19
C ALA A 18 -20.31 -33.20 12.53
N ALA A 19 -19.37 -33.17 11.58
CA ALA A 19 -18.28 -32.19 11.63
C ALA A 19 -18.95 -30.82 11.85
N PRO A 20 -18.53 -30.02 12.82
CA PRO A 20 -19.10 -28.71 13.04
C PRO A 20 -19.02 -27.96 11.74
N LEU A 21 -20.16 -27.67 11.13
CA LEU A 21 -20.24 -26.75 9.98
C LEU A 21 -19.83 -25.38 10.50
N HIS A 22 -18.53 -25.08 10.48
CA HIS A 22 -18.07 -23.73 10.75
C HIS A 22 -18.66 -22.86 9.64
N ALA A 23 -19.48 -21.90 10.01
CA ALA A 23 -20.07 -20.97 9.04
C ALA A 23 -18.92 -20.37 8.23
N GLN A 24 -18.97 -20.54 6.91
CA GLN A 24 -17.99 -20.00 5.99
C GLN A 24 -17.95 -18.48 6.13
N VAL A 25 -16.77 -17.93 6.40
CA VAL A 25 -16.55 -16.49 6.45
C VAL A 25 -16.21 -16.00 5.04
N THR A 26 -16.93 -15.01 4.56
CA THR A 26 -16.58 -14.31 3.30
C THR A 26 -15.92 -12.99 3.62
N LEU A 27 -14.71 -12.79 3.13
CA LEU A 27 -13.91 -11.58 3.27
C LEU A 27 -13.89 -10.83 1.95
N LYS A 28 -14.33 -9.58 1.94
CA LYS A 28 -14.14 -8.64 0.83
C LYS A 28 -12.79 -7.94 1.01
N LEU A 29 -11.97 -7.94 -0.04
CA LEU A 29 -10.69 -7.24 -0.10
C LEU A 29 -10.74 -6.17 -1.19
N GLY A 30 -10.72 -4.90 -0.80
CA GLY A 30 -10.67 -3.76 -1.73
C GLY A 30 -9.25 -3.28 -2.00
N HIS A 31 -8.98 -2.83 -3.22
CA HIS A 31 -7.78 -2.05 -3.56
C HIS A 31 -8.02 -1.11 -4.75
N ASP A 32 -7.19 -0.08 -4.86
CA ASP A 32 -7.33 1.00 -5.84
C ASP A 32 -6.66 0.71 -7.20
N GLN A 33 -5.89 -0.36 -7.30
CA GLN A 33 -5.06 -0.66 -8.47
C GLN A 33 -5.81 -1.53 -9.50
N PRO A 34 -5.54 -1.33 -10.82
CA PRO A 34 -6.06 -2.20 -11.87
C PRO A 34 -5.60 -3.66 -11.75
N GLU A 35 -6.36 -4.58 -12.36
CA GLU A 35 -6.10 -6.02 -12.35
C GLU A 35 -4.75 -6.41 -12.99
N THR A 36 -4.22 -5.59 -13.88
CA THR A 36 -2.95 -5.83 -14.57
C THR A 36 -1.72 -5.62 -13.67
N THR A 37 -1.89 -5.06 -12.47
CA THR A 37 -0.79 -4.67 -11.59
C THR A 37 -0.25 -5.79 -10.72
N THR A 38 0.96 -5.58 -10.20
CA THR A 38 1.57 -6.48 -9.21
C THR A 38 0.76 -6.56 -7.92
N HIS A 39 0.02 -5.49 -7.55
CA HIS A 39 -0.89 -5.47 -6.41
C HIS A 39 -2.01 -6.49 -6.57
N HIS A 40 -2.68 -6.52 -7.73
CA HIS A 40 -3.76 -7.47 -7.96
C HIS A 40 -3.24 -8.91 -7.98
N ARG A 41 -2.08 -9.16 -8.59
CA ARG A 41 -1.43 -10.49 -8.55
C ARG A 41 -1.11 -10.93 -7.12
N ALA A 42 -0.65 -10.03 -6.28
CA ALA A 42 -0.42 -10.31 -4.87
C ALA A 42 -1.74 -10.55 -4.09
N ALA A 43 -2.82 -9.83 -4.43
CA ALA A 43 -4.14 -10.07 -3.85
C ALA A 43 -4.70 -11.44 -4.25
N LEU A 44 -4.48 -11.89 -5.50
CA LEU A 44 -4.81 -13.25 -5.95
C LEU A 44 -4.00 -14.30 -5.17
N LYS A 45 -2.70 -14.04 -4.92
CA LYS A 45 -1.86 -14.92 -4.09
C LYS A 45 -2.35 -14.97 -2.64
N PHE A 46 -2.72 -13.84 -2.07
CA PHE A 46 -3.35 -13.78 -0.74
C PHE A 46 -4.62 -14.64 -0.69
N LYS A 47 -5.53 -14.49 -1.67
CA LYS A 47 -6.76 -15.29 -1.79
C LYS A 47 -6.45 -16.78 -1.84
N GLU A 48 -5.55 -17.21 -2.71
CA GLU A 48 -5.12 -18.61 -2.84
C GLU A 48 -4.63 -19.18 -1.50
N LEU A 49 -3.74 -18.46 -0.82
CA LEU A 49 -3.16 -18.90 0.45
C LEU A 49 -4.23 -19.01 1.54
N VAL A 50 -5.12 -18.02 1.65
CA VAL A 50 -6.20 -18.02 2.64
C VAL A 50 -7.16 -19.17 2.40
N GLU A 51 -7.68 -19.33 1.18
CA GLU A 51 -8.68 -20.34 0.87
C GLU A 51 -8.13 -21.76 1.01
N THR A 52 -6.86 -21.97 0.62
CA THR A 52 -6.18 -23.27 0.76
C THR A 52 -5.92 -23.61 2.21
N ARG A 53 -5.32 -22.70 3.00
CA ARG A 53 -4.91 -22.97 4.39
C ARG A 53 -6.11 -23.07 5.33
N SER A 54 -7.14 -22.28 5.09
CA SER A 54 -8.39 -22.36 5.86
C SER A 54 -9.28 -23.54 5.45
N LYS A 55 -8.83 -24.36 4.47
CA LYS A 55 -9.63 -25.46 3.89
C LYS A 55 -11.02 -25.01 3.45
N GLY A 56 -11.10 -23.76 2.94
CA GLY A 56 -12.33 -23.15 2.46
C GLY A 56 -13.26 -22.58 3.54
N SER A 57 -12.88 -22.60 4.83
CA SER A 57 -13.67 -21.94 5.88
C SER A 57 -13.65 -20.41 5.77
N VAL A 58 -12.63 -19.84 5.13
CA VAL A 58 -12.58 -18.43 4.75
C VAL A 58 -12.52 -18.31 3.23
N LYS A 59 -13.43 -17.53 2.64
CA LYS A 59 -13.45 -17.17 1.21
C LYS A 59 -13.04 -15.72 1.04
N VAL A 60 -12.31 -15.40 -0.04
CA VAL A 60 -11.88 -14.04 -0.35
C VAL A 60 -12.44 -13.58 -1.68
N ASN A 61 -13.17 -12.46 -1.66
CA ASN A 61 -13.62 -11.76 -2.85
C ASN A 61 -12.81 -10.48 -3.02
N ILE A 62 -12.10 -10.36 -4.15
CA ILE A 62 -11.23 -9.21 -4.45
C ILE A 62 -12.01 -8.20 -5.29
N PHE A 63 -11.90 -6.92 -4.92
CA PHE A 63 -12.52 -5.78 -5.59
C PHE A 63 -11.44 -4.77 -5.99
N PRO A 64 -10.90 -4.87 -7.22
CA PRO A 64 -9.85 -3.98 -7.73
C PRO A 64 -10.40 -2.63 -8.21
N SER A 65 -9.50 -1.74 -8.66
CA SER A 65 -9.83 -0.54 -9.45
C SER A 65 -10.87 0.38 -8.79
N ASN A 66 -10.86 0.51 -7.48
CA ASN A 66 -11.83 1.34 -6.73
C ASN A 66 -13.31 0.87 -6.87
N LEU A 67 -13.57 -0.39 -7.15
CA LEU A 67 -14.95 -0.91 -7.29
C LEU A 67 -15.81 -0.73 -6.04
N LEU A 68 -15.19 -0.62 -4.85
CA LEU A 68 -15.89 -0.36 -3.59
C LEU A 68 -15.84 1.11 -3.15
N GLY A 69 -15.48 2.01 -4.04
CA GLY A 69 -15.27 3.43 -3.76
C GLY A 69 -13.79 3.82 -3.81
N ASN A 70 -13.48 5.11 -3.74
CA ASN A 70 -12.11 5.60 -3.73
C ASN A 70 -11.36 5.20 -2.43
N ALA A 71 -10.05 5.45 -2.38
CA ALA A 71 -9.22 5.02 -1.25
C ALA A 71 -9.71 5.58 0.10
N THR A 72 -10.15 6.84 0.18
CA THR A 72 -10.73 7.42 1.40
C THR A 72 -11.97 6.66 1.85
N GLN A 73 -12.91 6.42 0.92
CA GLN A 73 -14.14 5.69 1.20
C GLN A 73 -13.86 4.25 1.66
N MET A 74 -12.89 3.56 1.03
CA MET A 74 -12.52 2.21 1.46
C MET A 74 -11.86 2.20 2.84
N VAL A 75 -11.04 3.19 3.20
CA VAL A 75 -10.49 3.33 4.56
C VAL A 75 -11.62 3.51 5.58
N GLU A 76 -12.58 4.40 5.30
CA GLU A 76 -13.76 4.64 6.16
C GLU A 76 -14.62 3.37 6.30
N GLN A 77 -14.82 2.61 5.21
CA GLN A 77 -15.56 1.35 5.24
C GLN A 77 -14.86 0.28 6.09
N VAL A 78 -13.51 0.17 6.01
CA VAL A 78 -12.76 -0.75 6.87
C VAL A 78 -12.88 -0.32 8.33
N GLN A 79 -12.76 0.97 8.63
CA GLN A 79 -12.93 1.51 9.98
C GLN A 79 -14.31 1.23 10.55
N ALA A 80 -15.36 1.39 9.75
CA ALA A 80 -16.75 1.16 10.12
C ALA A 80 -17.17 -0.32 10.13
N GLY A 81 -16.38 -1.22 9.55
CA GLY A 81 -16.69 -2.65 9.43
C GLY A 81 -17.63 -3.00 8.27
N ALA A 82 -17.83 -2.11 7.32
CA ALA A 82 -18.58 -2.36 6.08
C ALA A 82 -17.71 -3.10 5.02
N LEU A 83 -16.39 -3.00 5.15
CA LEU A 83 -15.39 -3.71 4.37
C LEU A 83 -14.44 -4.46 5.31
N GLU A 84 -14.24 -5.76 5.06
CA GLU A 84 -13.45 -6.63 5.94
C GLU A 84 -11.94 -6.37 5.81
N ALA A 85 -11.46 -6.05 4.60
CA ALA A 85 -10.04 -5.80 4.36
C ALA A 85 -9.81 -4.84 3.19
N ALA A 86 -8.69 -4.11 3.23
CA ALA A 86 -8.22 -3.30 2.12
C ALA A 86 -6.69 -3.26 2.05
N VAL A 87 -6.17 -3.02 0.84
CA VAL A 87 -4.76 -2.71 0.58
C VAL A 87 -4.71 -1.34 -0.10
N LEU A 88 -4.27 -0.33 0.65
CA LEU A 88 -4.32 1.07 0.22
C LEU A 88 -3.04 1.82 0.59
N PRO A 89 -2.68 2.87 -0.18
CA PRO A 89 -1.53 3.72 0.15
C PRO A 89 -1.63 4.30 1.56
N THR A 90 -0.54 4.29 2.31
CA THR A 90 -0.46 4.86 3.66
C THR A 90 -0.85 6.35 3.68
N ALA A 91 -0.57 7.08 2.61
CA ALA A 91 -0.94 8.48 2.47
C ALA A 91 -2.46 8.75 2.51
N TRP A 92 -3.31 7.77 2.15
CA TRP A 92 -4.78 7.87 2.29
C TRP A 92 -5.27 7.50 3.69
N ILE A 93 -4.44 6.80 4.47
CA ILE A 93 -4.71 6.45 5.87
C ILE A 93 -4.26 7.59 6.82
N ALA A 94 -3.32 8.40 6.36
CA ALA A 94 -2.70 9.49 7.12
C ALA A 94 -3.67 10.44 7.86
N PRO A 95 -4.84 10.80 7.31
CA PRO A 95 -5.79 11.66 8.02
C PRO A 95 -6.33 11.07 9.32
N ILE A 96 -6.48 9.74 9.41
CA ILE A 96 -6.99 9.05 10.61
C ILE A 96 -5.89 8.44 11.47
N ALA A 97 -4.70 8.19 10.91
CA ALA A 97 -3.54 7.65 11.63
C ALA A 97 -2.24 8.37 11.18
N PRO A 98 -1.98 9.58 11.70
CA PRO A 98 -0.87 10.40 11.23
C PRO A 98 0.53 9.76 11.34
N SER A 99 0.71 8.75 12.19
CA SER A 99 1.99 8.04 12.37
C SER A 99 2.52 7.42 11.08
N VAL A 100 1.64 6.96 10.18
CA VAL A 100 2.05 6.33 8.92
C VAL A 100 2.71 7.29 7.95
N GLN A 101 2.51 8.61 8.10
CA GLN A 101 3.13 9.65 7.26
C GLN A 101 4.65 9.68 7.34
N VAL A 102 5.25 9.09 8.37
CA VAL A 102 6.71 8.99 8.47
C VAL A 102 7.31 8.29 7.26
N LEU A 103 6.57 7.36 6.63
CA LEU A 103 7.01 6.63 5.45
C LEU A 103 7.05 7.48 4.17
N ASP A 104 6.33 8.60 4.16
CA ASP A 104 6.29 9.56 3.06
C ASP A 104 7.34 10.69 3.20
N LEU A 105 8.16 10.68 4.26
CA LEU A 105 9.24 11.67 4.42
C LEU A 105 10.24 11.55 3.25
N PRO A 106 10.57 12.67 2.60
CA PRO A 106 11.43 12.65 1.43
C PRO A 106 12.85 12.17 1.75
N PHE A 107 13.39 11.30 0.88
CA PHE A 107 14.76 10.74 0.98
C PHE A 107 15.05 9.99 2.29
N LEU A 108 14.02 9.48 2.99
CA LEU A 108 14.18 8.77 4.26
C LEU A 108 14.88 7.41 4.06
N PHE A 109 14.56 6.69 3.00
CA PHE A 109 15.09 5.36 2.72
C PHE A 109 16.11 5.40 1.58
N PRO A 110 17.31 4.83 1.78
CA PRO A 110 18.36 4.85 0.74
C PRO A 110 18.10 3.86 -0.40
N ASP A 111 17.47 2.71 -0.10
CA ASP A 111 17.22 1.62 -1.05
C ASP A 111 16.10 0.69 -0.55
N ARG A 112 15.64 -0.20 -1.46
CA ARG A 112 14.58 -1.18 -1.16
C ARG A 112 14.96 -2.20 -0.10
N LYS A 113 16.21 -2.67 -0.10
CA LYS A 113 16.65 -3.69 0.85
C LYS A 113 16.55 -3.18 2.29
N SER A 114 17.08 -2.00 2.52
CA SER A 114 17.03 -1.33 3.83
C SER A 114 15.60 -1.03 4.25
N LEU A 115 14.77 -0.56 3.31
CA LEU A 115 13.35 -0.29 3.54
C LEU A 115 12.59 -1.55 3.95
N TYR A 116 12.76 -2.69 3.26
CA TYR A 116 12.04 -3.93 3.58
C TYR A 116 12.37 -4.43 4.98
N LEU A 117 13.63 -4.34 5.39
CA LEU A 117 14.04 -4.72 6.74
C LEU A 117 13.34 -3.86 7.81
N VAL A 118 13.16 -2.56 7.55
CA VAL A 118 12.40 -1.67 8.44
C VAL A 118 10.92 -2.04 8.47
N LEU A 119 10.29 -2.19 7.29
CA LEU A 119 8.85 -2.38 7.18
C LEU A 119 8.38 -3.77 7.64
N ASP A 120 9.19 -4.82 7.44
CA ASP A 120 8.87 -6.19 7.87
C ASP A 120 9.25 -6.47 9.31
N GLY A 121 10.03 -5.57 9.91
CA GLY A 121 10.53 -5.66 11.27
C GLY A 121 9.62 -5.04 12.33
N PRO A 122 10.12 -4.99 13.57
CA PRO A 122 9.40 -4.38 14.70
C PRO A 122 9.03 -2.92 14.47
N VAL A 123 9.87 -2.17 13.74
CA VAL A 123 9.62 -0.75 13.43
C VAL A 123 8.36 -0.59 12.57
N GLY A 124 8.20 -1.41 11.53
CA GLY A 124 6.99 -1.40 10.70
C GLY A 124 5.73 -1.74 11.51
N ALA A 125 5.81 -2.70 12.43
CA ALA A 125 4.71 -3.03 13.32
C ALA A 125 4.32 -1.85 14.24
N GLU A 126 5.30 -1.14 14.80
CA GLU A 126 5.03 0.05 15.62
C GLU A 126 4.40 1.20 14.81
N ILE A 127 4.76 1.37 13.54
CA ILE A 127 4.15 2.37 12.65
C ILE A 127 2.67 2.05 12.40
N LEU A 128 2.29 0.77 12.25
CA LEU A 128 0.91 0.34 12.02
C LEU A 128 0.06 0.28 13.29
N LYS A 129 0.66 0.10 14.44
CA LYS A 129 -0.02 -0.09 15.74
C LYS A 129 -1.07 0.99 16.10
N PRO A 130 -0.87 2.29 15.82
CA PRO A 130 -1.87 3.30 16.08
C PRO A 130 -3.20 3.12 15.34
N LEU A 131 -3.22 2.38 14.22
CA LEU A 131 -4.44 2.03 13.48
C LEU A 131 -5.45 1.26 14.36
N ASN A 132 -4.96 0.50 15.35
CA ASN A 132 -5.82 -0.23 16.28
C ASN A 132 -6.77 0.69 17.08
N LYS A 133 -6.42 1.95 17.27
CA LYS A 133 -7.26 2.92 17.98
C LYS A 133 -8.45 3.41 17.15
N VAL A 134 -8.41 3.14 15.84
CA VAL A 134 -9.47 3.51 14.89
C VAL A 134 -10.11 2.28 14.23
N ASN A 135 -10.19 1.17 14.96
CA ASN A 135 -10.80 -0.10 14.54
C ASN A 135 -10.17 -0.74 13.29
N ILE A 136 -8.92 -0.42 12.99
CA ILE A 136 -8.18 -1.01 11.87
C ILE A 136 -6.97 -1.77 12.42
N GLU A 137 -6.72 -2.98 11.95
CA GLU A 137 -5.47 -3.70 12.21
C GLU A 137 -4.64 -3.77 10.94
N GLY A 138 -3.53 -3.00 10.91
CA GLY A 138 -2.53 -3.09 9.86
C GLY A 138 -1.58 -4.25 10.13
N VAL A 139 -1.37 -5.14 9.13
CA VAL A 139 -0.66 -6.41 9.36
C VAL A 139 0.57 -6.59 8.49
N ALA A 140 0.65 -5.88 7.38
CA ALA A 140 1.77 -5.95 6.44
C ALA A 140 1.87 -4.66 5.62
N PHE A 141 3.07 -4.40 5.11
CA PHE A 141 3.27 -3.40 4.08
C PHE A 141 3.48 -4.08 2.72
N TRP A 142 2.72 -3.63 1.74
CA TRP A 142 2.95 -3.86 0.34
C TRP A 142 3.57 -2.61 -0.27
N GLU A 143 3.94 -2.62 -1.56
CA GLU A 143 4.59 -1.48 -2.17
C GLU A 143 4.09 -1.16 -3.57
N SER A 144 4.23 0.10 -3.97
CA SER A 144 4.20 0.50 -5.37
C SER A 144 5.59 0.87 -5.90
N GLY A 145 6.53 1.12 -5.01
CA GLY A 145 7.92 1.44 -5.31
C GLY A 145 8.34 2.84 -4.90
N PHE A 146 9.57 3.23 -5.28
CA PHE A 146 10.04 4.59 -5.09
C PHE A 146 9.33 5.56 -6.03
N LYS A 147 8.96 6.72 -5.49
CA LYS A 147 8.26 7.77 -6.21
C LYS A 147 9.21 8.54 -7.12
N GLN A 148 8.73 8.87 -8.30
CA GLN A 148 9.39 9.63 -9.33
C GLN A 148 8.60 10.90 -9.61
N PHE A 149 9.27 11.97 -10.05
CA PHE A 149 8.59 13.19 -10.47
C PHE A 149 8.16 13.10 -11.93
N THR A 150 6.92 13.49 -12.22
CA THR A 150 6.50 13.73 -13.61
C THR A 150 5.89 15.11 -13.77
N GLY A 151 6.01 15.68 -14.97
CA GLY A 151 5.49 17.00 -15.27
C GLY A 151 5.41 17.30 -16.76
N GLN A 152 4.78 18.45 -17.09
CA GLN A 152 4.84 19.06 -18.42
C GLN A 152 6.10 19.88 -18.62
N PHE A 153 7.01 19.87 -17.65
CA PHE A 153 8.26 20.63 -17.61
C PHE A 153 9.39 19.73 -17.07
N PRO A 154 10.65 19.99 -17.46
CA PRO A 154 11.78 19.26 -16.90
C PRO A 154 11.96 19.58 -15.42
N ILE A 155 12.24 18.55 -14.61
CA ILE A 155 12.38 18.67 -13.15
C ILE A 155 13.81 18.25 -12.79
N ARG A 156 14.66 19.21 -12.45
CA ARG A 156 16.08 19.02 -12.14
C ARG A 156 16.50 19.60 -10.79
N GLU A 157 15.73 20.57 -10.29
CA GLU A 157 15.95 21.19 -8.98
C GLU A 157 14.63 21.69 -8.38
N PRO A 158 14.57 21.96 -7.07
CA PRO A 158 13.34 22.41 -6.42
C PRO A 158 12.74 23.66 -7.04
N ALA A 159 13.57 24.57 -7.57
CA ALA A 159 13.11 25.82 -8.21
C ALA A 159 12.23 25.58 -9.45
N ASP A 160 12.35 24.45 -10.13
CA ASP A 160 11.51 24.08 -11.28
C ASP A 160 10.02 23.93 -10.90
N TYR A 161 9.74 23.72 -9.60
CA TYR A 161 8.39 23.62 -9.08
C TYR A 161 7.73 24.97 -8.76
N LYS A 162 8.50 26.06 -8.78
CA LYS A 162 7.99 27.39 -8.40
C LYS A 162 6.77 27.78 -9.24
N GLY A 163 5.64 28.04 -8.56
CA GLY A 163 4.38 28.43 -9.19
C GLY A 163 3.63 27.29 -9.88
N ARG A 164 4.10 26.06 -9.81
CA ARG A 164 3.43 24.90 -10.40
C ARG A 164 2.36 24.33 -9.46
N LYS A 165 1.29 23.83 -10.05
CA LYS A 165 0.26 23.05 -9.34
C LYS A 165 0.61 21.58 -9.42
N ILE A 166 0.85 20.95 -8.28
CA ILE A 166 1.27 19.54 -8.23
C ILE A 166 0.20 18.72 -7.53
N ARG A 167 -0.22 17.66 -8.19
CA ARG A 167 -1.13 16.71 -7.56
C ARG A 167 -0.44 15.96 -6.43
N THR A 168 -1.13 15.85 -5.31
CA THR A 168 -0.69 15.07 -4.15
C THR A 168 -1.78 14.12 -3.66
N MET A 169 -1.38 13.13 -2.85
CA MET A 169 -2.27 12.42 -1.94
C MET A 169 -2.52 13.27 -0.68
N PRO A 170 -3.50 12.93 0.19
CA PRO A 170 -3.90 13.79 1.31
C PRO A 170 -2.92 13.82 2.49
N ALA A 171 -1.83 13.04 2.47
CA ALA A 171 -0.83 13.09 3.53
C ALA A 171 -0.19 14.49 3.61
N ALA A 172 -0.27 15.11 4.79
CA ALA A 172 0.20 16.48 4.97
C ALA A 172 1.71 16.61 4.72
N VAL A 173 2.51 15.59 5.03
CA VAL A 173 3.96 15.57 4.77
C VAL A 173 4.28 15.71 3.28
N ILE A 174 3.48 15.10 2.40
CA ILE A 174 3.65 15.23 0.95
C ILE A 174 3.32 16.64 0.49
N GLN A 175 2.27 17.24 1.05
CA GLN A 175 1.89 18.62 0.74
C GLN A 175 2.98 19.60 1.18
N GLU A 176 3.53 19.42 2.39
CA GLU A 176 4.62 20.26 2.90
C GLU A 176 5.91 20.10 2.06
N GLN A 177 6.19 18.89 1.54
CA GLN A 177 7.29 18.67 0.61
C GLN A 177 7.17 19.57 -0.63
N PHE A 178 6.03 19.55 -1.31
CA PHE A 178 5.85 20.36 -2.51
C PHE A 178 5.75 21.87 -2.23
N LYS A 179 5.22 22.27 -1.08
CA LYS A 179 5.29 23.67 -0.62
C LYS A 179 6.75 24.10 -0.42
N ALA A 180 7.59 23.27 0.18
CA ALA A 180 9.00 23.52 0.39
C ALA A 180 9.77 23.68 -0.95
N PHE A 181 9.29 23.04 -2.02
CA PHE A 181 9.82 23.22 -3.39
C PHE A 181 9.23 24.44 -4.12
N GLY A 182 8.28 25.17 -3.51
CA GLY A 182 7.64 26.36 -4.09
C GLY A 182 6.42 26.05 -4.98
N ALA A 183 5.91 24.82 -4.95
CA ALA A 183 4.69 24.43 -5.65
C ALA A 183 3.42 24.66 -4.83
N THR A 184 2.28 24.62 -5.51
CA THR A 184 0.95 24.56 -4.91
C THR A 184 0.44 23.10 -4.96
N PRO A 185 0.45 22.35 -3.84
CA PRO A 185 -0.08 21.00 -3.80
C PRO A 185 -1.61 20.99 -3.88
N THR A 186 -2.16 20.08 -4.67
CA THR A 186 -3.60 19.88 -4.84
C THR A 186 -3.94 18.41 -4.68
N THR A 187 -4.81 18.08 -3.72
CA THR A 187 -5.23 16.69 -3.49
C THR A 187 -6.28 16.28 -4.51
N ILE A 188 -5.99 15.23 -5.29
CA ILE A 188 -6.90 14.65 -6.28
C ILE A 188 -6.88 13.13 -6.13
N ALA A 189 -8.06 12.50 -6.18
CA ALA A 189 -8.20 11.04 -6.11
C ALA A 189 -7.44 10.35 -7.25
N PHE A 190 -6.92 9.14 -6.99
CA PHE A 190 -6.09 8.42 -7.97
C PHE A 190 -6.83 8.16 -9.29
N ALA A 191 -8.11 7.78 -9.21
CA ALA A 191 -8.95 7.53 -10.39
C ALA A 191 -9.17 8.78 -11.27
N GLU A 192 -9.05 9.99 -10.70
CA GLU A 192 -9.27 11.26 -11.41
C GLU A 192 -7.97 11.85 -11.96
N LEU A 193 -6.82 11.27 -11.58
CA LEU A 193 -5.51 11.86 -11.84
C LEU A 193 -5.21 12.00 -13.33
N TYR A 194 -5.49 10.99 -14.15
CA TYR A 194 -5.27 11.04 -15.60
C TYR A 194 -5.99 12.24 -16.23
N SER A 195 -7.28 12.37 -15.95
CA SER A 195 -8.11 13.47 -16.48
C SER A 195 -7.64 14.84 -15.99
N ALA A 196 -7.24 14.95 -14.73
CA ALA A 196 -6.73 16.21 -14.16
C ALA A 196 -5.42 16.65 -14.83
N LEU A 197 -4.51 15.72 -15.12
CA LEU A 197 -3.27 15.98 -15.85
C LEU A 197 -3.54 16.31 -17.32
N GLN A 198 -4.44 15.57 -17.97
CA GLN A 198 -4.82 15.79 -19.35
C GLN A 198 -5.45 17.18 -19.58
N GLN A 199 -6.27 17.64 -18.63
CA GLN A 199 -6.93 18.93 -18.66
C GLN A 199 -6.07 20.07 -18.09
N ASN A 200 -4.83 19.80 -17.69
CA ASN A 200 -3.91 20.77 -17.06
C ASN A 200 -4.50 21.43 -15.79
N VAL A 201 -5.35 20.73 -15.04
CA VAL A 201 -5.79 21.14 -13.70
C VAL A 201 -4.58 21.21 -12.77
N VAL A 202 -3.63 20.29 -12.97
CA VAL A 202 -2.32 20.24 -12.32
C VAL A 202 -1.22 20.05 -13.38
N ASP A 203 -0.03 20.58 -13.11
CA ASP A 203 1.11 20.58 -14.04
C ASP A 203 1.94 19.28 -13.94
N GLY A 204 1.85 18.58 -12.82
CA GLY A 204 2.64 17.39 -12.56
C GLY A 204 2.16 16.63 -11.32
N GLN A 205 2.87 15.55 -11.02
CA GLN A 205 2.57 14.66 -9.90
C GLN A 205 3.81 13.87 -9.47
N GLU A 206 3.71 13.11 -8.39
CA GLU A 206 4.67 12.07 -8.00
C GLU A 206 3.99 10.71 -7.94
N ASN A 207 4.62 9.68 -8.47
CA ASN A 207 4.21 8.29 -8.31
C ASN A 207 5.37 7.34 -8.65
N PRO A 208 5.32 6.09 -8.17
CA PRO A 208 6.20 5.03 -8.67
C PRO A 208 5.94 4.69 -10.14
N ILE A 209 6.94 4.10 -10.78
CA ILE A 209 6.88 3.65 -12.18
C ILE A 209 5.65 2.79 -12.45
N ALA A 210 5.34 1.85 -11.54
CA ALA A 210 4.18 0.97 -11.67
C ALA A 210 2.85 1.73 -11.70
N SER A 211 2.69 2.76 -10.85
CA SER A 211 1.48 3.60 -10.82
C SER A 211 1.38 4.51 -12.06
N ILE A 212 2.51 5.07 -12.53
CA ILE A 212 2.55 5.85 -13.77
C ILE A 212 2.12 4.99 -14.95
N ALA A 213 2.55 3.72 -15.00
CA ALA A 213 2.17 2.78 -16.05
C ALA A 213 0.71 2.38 -15.98
N SER A 214 0.23 1.97 -14.78
CA SER A 214 -1.12 1.43 -14.61
C SER A 214 -2.21 2.43 -14.96
N MET A 215 -1.97 3.73 -14.71
CA MET A 215 -2.88 4.84 -15.04
C MET A 215 -2.53 5.53 -16.35
N ARG A 216 -1.56 5.00 -17.10
CA ARG A 216 -1.09 5.56 -18.38
C ARG A 216 -0.68 7.06 -18.30
N LEU A 217 -0.19 7.51 -17.15
CA LEU A 217 0.14 8.91 -16.91
C LEU A 217 1.25 9.40 -17.85
N PHE A 218 2.07 8.49 -18.37
CA PHE A 218 3.10 8.76 -19.37
C PHE A 218 2.56 9.32 -20.71
N GLU A 219 1.25 9.19 -20.97
CA GLU A 219 0.62 9.76 -22.17
C GLU A 219 0.32 11.27 -22.02
N VAL A 220 0.15 11.71 -20.78
CA VAL A 220 -0.25 13.07 -20.43
C VAL A 220 0.84 13.82 -19.64
N GLN A 221 2.04 13.24 -19.51
CA GLN A 221 3.20 13.82 -18.83
C GLN A 221 4.45 13.67 -19.71
N LYS A 222 5.05 14.79 -20.13
CA LYS A 222 6.18 14.80 -21.07
C LYS A 222 7.52 14.42 -20.45
N TYR A 223 7.68 14.71 -19.17
CA TYR A 223 8.95 14.55 -18.44
C TYR A 223 8.78 13.61 -17.28
N LEU A 224 9.72 12.69 -17.11
CA LEU A 224 9.88 11.81 -15.99
C LEU A 224 11.29 11.98 -15.43
N THR A 225 11.41 12.37 -14.18
CA THR A 225 12.69 12.42 -13.48
C THR A 225 12.77 11.29 -12.46
N LEU A 226 13.71 10.36 -12.69
CA LEU A 226 14.03 9.30 -11.74
C LEU A 226 14.75 9.93 -10.55
N SER A 227 14.03 10.13 -9.48
CA SER A 227 14.44 10.88 -8.29
C SER A 227 14.54 10.02 -7.04
N ASP A 228 13.79 8.92 -6.97
CA ASP A 228 13.67 8.05 -5.78
C ASP A 228 13.53 8.86 -4.49
N HIS A 229 12.76 9.97 -4.56
CA HIS A 229 12.66 10.96 -3.50
C HIS A 229 11.75 10.56 -2.36
N GLY A 230 10.93 9.57 -2.53
CA GLY A 230 10.00 9.06 -1.53
C GLY A 230 9.61 7.61 -1.86
N PHE A 231 8.96 6.97 -0.93
CA PHE A 231 8.47 5.60 -1.13
C PHE A 231 6.95 5.55 -0.99
N LEU A 232 6.29 4.81 -1.87
CA LEU A 232 4.84 4.62 -1.79
C LEU A 232 4.53 3.26 -1.15
N ALA A 233 4.37 3.29 0.17
CA ALA A 233 3.93 2.14 0.94
C ALA A 233 2.41 1.97 0.84
N TYR A 234 1.97 0.72 0.79
CA TYR A 234 0.58 0.30 0.95
C TYR A 234 0.45 -0.46 2.27
N ALA A 235 -0.56 -0.15 3.06
CA ALA A 235 -0.88 -0.96 4.23
C ALA A 235 -1.93 -2.01 3.87
N PHE A 236 -1.64 -3.27 4.17
CA PHE A 236 -2.65 -4.32 4.22
C PHE A 236 -3.34 -4.23 5.58
N MET A 237 -4.62 -3.95 5.56
CA MET A 237 -5.38 -3.71 6.78
C MET A 237 -6.70 -4.47 6.79
N PHE A 238 -7.11 -4.84 8.00
CA PHE A 238 -8.37 -5.48 8.29
C PHE A 238 -9.22 -4.59 9.20
N ASN A 239 -10.54 -4.74 9.11
CA ASN A 239 -11.40 -4.30 10.20
C ASN A 239 -11.03 -5.10 11.46
N LYS A 240 -10.56 -4.41 12.50
CA LYS A 240 -10.07 -5.06 13.72
C LYS A 240 -11.17 -5.86 14.46
N PRO A 241 -12.38 -5.32 14.70
CA PRO A 241 -13.46 -6.08 15.33
C PRO A 241 -13.84 -7.36 14.58
N MET A 242 -13.79 -7.35 13.24
CA MET A 242 -14.04 -8.56 12.43
C MET A 242 -12.90 -9.57 12.63
N LEU A 243 -11.65 -9.13 12.54
CA LEU A 243 -10.48 -9.97 12.68
C LEU A 243 -10.43 -10.64 14.08
N ASP A 244 -10.82 -9.90 15.13
CA ASP A 244 -10.84 -10.38 16.51
C ASP A 244 -11.92 -11.44 16.78
N LYS A 245 -13.00 -11.49 15.96
CA LYS A 245 -14.07 -12.50 16.05
C LYS A 245 -13.70 -13.83 15.41
N LEU A 246 -12.66 -13.88 14.60
CA LEU A 246 -12.21 -15.12 13.96
C LEU A 246 -11.55 -16.07 14.97
N SER A 247 -11.52 -17.36 14.64
CA SER A 247 -10.68 -18.32 15.37
C SER A 247 -9.20 -17.86 15.30
N LYS A 248 -8.42 -18.20 16.32
CA LYS A 248 -6.98 -17.91 16.34
C LYS A 248 -6.28 -18.44 15.09
N GLU A 249 -6.67 -19.61 14.60
CA GLU A 249 -6.13 -20.22 13.39
C GLU A 249 -6.45 -19.37 12.15
N ASN A 250 -7.72 -19.05 11.90
CA ASN A 250 -8.11 -18.25 10.74
C ASN A 250 -7.51 -16.84 10.78
N ARG A 251 -7.46 -16.22 11.97
CA ARG A 251 -6.79 -14.92 12.14
C ARG A 251 -5.31 -14.99 11.75
N GLN A 252 -4.60 -16.04 12.20
CA GLN A 252 -3.18 -16.22 11.87
C GLN A 252 -2.98 -16.49 10.38
N ILE A 253 -3.83 -17.32 9.75
CA ILE A 253 -3.81 -17.58 8.31
C ILE A 253 -3.91 -16.28 7.51
N LEU A 254 -4.84 -15.37 7.87
CA LEU A 254 -5.02 -14.10 7.19
C LEU A 254 -3.78 -13.21 7.31
N ILE A 255 -3.20 -13.10 8.50
CA ILE A 255 -2.00 -12.28 8.75
C ILE A 255 -0.80 -12.82 7.95
N ASP A 256 -0.56 -14.13 8.02
CA ASP A 256 0.56 -14.75 7.32
C ASP A 256 0.40 -14.67 5.80
N ALA A 257 -0.81 -14.90 5.29
CA ALA A 257 -1.10 -14.76 3.86
C ALA A 257 -0.88 -13.31 3.35
N ALA A 258 -1.24 -12.29 4.15
CA ALA A 258 -0.99 -10.89 3.80
C ALA A 258 0.51 -10.57 3.71
N ARG A 259 1.32 -11.11 4.63
CA ARG A 259 2.79 -10.98 4.63
C ARG A 259 3.45 -11.72 3.47
N GLU A 260 2.95 -12.92 3.15
CA GLU A 260 3.45 -13.70 2.00
C GLU A 260 3.07 -13.05 0.67
N GLY A 261 1.87 -12.46 0.59
CA GLY A 261 1.47 -11.64 -0.56
C GLY A 261 2.42 -10.46 -0.80
N SER A 262 2.89 -9.80 0.27
CA SER A 262 3.91 -8.75 0.18
C SER A 262 5.21 -9.28 -0.45
N ARG A 263 5.74 -10.40 0.05
CA ARG A 263 6.97 -11.01 -0.50
C ARG A 263 6.81 -11.36 -1.97
N HIS A 264 5.70 -12.02 -2.32
CA HIS A 264 5.40 -12.36 -3.71
C HIS A 264 5.34 -11.12 -4.62
N GLN A 265 4.77 -10.00 -4.15
CA GLN A 265 4.74 -8.75 -4.92
C GLN A 265 6.16 -8.22 -5.20
N ARG A 266 7.04 -8.24 -4.18
CA ARG A 266 8.43 -7.76 -4.28
C ARG A 266 9.26 -8.55 -5.28
N ASP A 267 9.01 -9.86 -5.39
CA ASP A 267 9.71 -10.73 -6.33
C ASP A 267 9.43 -10.35 -7.80
N ILE A 268 8.26 -9.76 -8.07
CA ILE A 268 7.81 -9.47 -9.45
C ILE A 268 7.86 -7.99 -9.83
N ILE A 269 8.03 -7.06 -8.90
CA ILE A 269 7.92 -5.62 -9.19
C ILE A 269 9.12 -5.08 -9.98
N GLY A 270 10.33 -5.55 -9.69
CA GLY A 270 11.55 -5.01 -10.32
C GLY A 270 11.64 -5.26 -11.83
N GLN A 271 11.14 -6.41 -12.31
CA GLN A 271 11.09 -6.71 -13.75
C GLN A 271 10.03 -5.84 -14.44
N ALA A 272 8.86 -5.67 -13.82
CA ALA A 272 7.79 -4.84 -14.36
C ALA A 272 8.22 -3.37 -14.53
N GLU A 273 9.00 -2.81 -13.62
CA GLU A 273 9.49 -1.43 -13.72
C GLU A 273 10.37 -1.20 -14.95
N LYS A 274 11.27 -2.15 -15.28
CA LYS A 274 12.11 -2.06 -16.47
C LYS A 274 11.28 -2.04 -17.76
N GLU A 275 10.30 -2.91 -17.86
CA GLU A 275 9.40 -2.99 -19.01
C GLU A 275 8.56 -1.72 -19.17
N HIS A 276 8.11 -1.13 -18.06
CA HIS A 276 7.39 0.13 -18.08
C HIS A 276 8.25 1.30 -18.54
N LEU A 277 9.49 1.41 -18.09
CA LEU A 277 10.41 2.45 -18.56
C LEU A 277 10.67 2.37 -20.07
N GLU A 278 10.79 1.16 -20.63
CA GLU A 278 10.90 0.98 -22.09
C GLU A 278 9.61 1.45 -22.80
N THR A 279 8.44 1.16 -22.22
CA THR A 279 7.16 1.63 -22.75
C THR A 279 7.10 3.16 -22.76
N PHE A 280 7.53 3.82 -21.69
CA PHE A 280 7.56 5.28 -21.59
C PHE A 280 8.50 5.92 -22.62
N ARG A 281 9.71 5.34 -22.84
CA ARG A 281 10.63 5.79 -23.90
C ARG A 281 9.99 5.71 -25.28
N LYS A 282 9.34 4.57 -25.58
CA LYS A 282 8.63 4.39 -26.87
C LYS A 282 7.48 5.36 -27.07
N ALA A 283 6.83 5.78 -25.97
CA ALA A 283 5.77 6.79 -25.97
C ALA A 283 6.32 8.24 -26.08
N GLY A 284 7.64 8.44 -26.13
CA GLY A 284 8.26 9.75 -26.29
C GLY A 284 8.47 10.54 -24.99
N VAL A 285 8.31 9.89 -23.82
CA VAL A 285 8.59 10.54 -22.52
C VAL A 285 10.09 10.83 -22.40
N GLN A 286 10.42 12.07 -22.05
CA GLN A 286 11.79 12.47 -21.75
C GLN A 286 12.16 12.02 -20.33
N ILE A 287 12.95 10.95 -20.25
CA ILE A 287 13.36 10.37 -18.98
C ILE A 287 14.75 10.87 -18.61
N SER A 288 14.89 11.43 -17.40
CA SER A 288 16.15 11.85 -16.81
C SER A 288 16.33 11.24 -15.42
N THR A 289 17.56 11.19 -14.93
CA THR A 289 17.90 10.81 -13.56
C THR A 289 18.54 12.01 -12.88
N LEU A 290 18.21 12.27 -11.61
CA LEU A 290 18.88 13.32 -10.85
C LEU A 290 20.37 13.02 -10.71
N THR A 291 21.21 14.01 -11.01
CA THR A 291 22.63 13.92 -10.64
C THR A 291 22.78 14.00 -9.12
N PRO A 292 23.93 13.59 -8.54
CA PRO A 292 24.18 13.74 -7.08
C PRO A 292 23.97 15.18 -6.61
N GLU A 293 24.40 16.17 -7.38
CA GLU A 293 24.27 17.60 -7.04
C GLU A 293 22.79 18.04 -7.08
N GLN A 294 22.03 17.58 -8.08
CA GLN A 294 20.59 17.86 -8.17
C GLN A 294 19.83 17.20 -7.01
N ARG A 295 20.15 15.95 -6.70
CA ARG A 295 19.59 15.23 -5.54
C ARG A 295 19.86 15.97 -4.24
N ALA A 296 21.11 16.43 -4.02
CA ALA A 296 21.49 17.18 -2.82
C ALA A 296 20.66 18.48 -2.66
N LYS A 297 20.32 19.17 -3.76
CA LYS A 297 19.44 20.34 -3.72
C LYS A 297 18.03 19.98 -3.21
N PHE A 298 17.44 18.86 -3.67
CA PHE A 298 16.15 18.39 -3.19
C PHE A 298 16.19 17.92 -1.73
N GLU A 299 17.25 17.23 -1.32
CA GLU A 299 17.46 16.83 0.08
C GLU A 299 17.56 18.06 0.99
N GLN A 300 18.29 19.08 0.56
CA GLN A 300 18.41 20.34 1.31
C GLN A 300 17.06 21.07 1.42
N ALA A 301 16.31 21.16 0.32
CA ALA A 301 15.00 21.80 0.29
C ALA A 301 13.94 21.02 1.11
N SER A 302 14.18 19.73 1.37
CA SER A 302 13.31 18.88 2.17
C SER A 302 13.53 18.99 3.69
N LYS A 303 14.63 19.60 4.16
CA LYS A 303 14.91 19.72 5.61
C LYS A 303 13.77 20.34 6.41
N PRO A 304 13.13 21.45 5.97
CA PRO A 304 12.01 22.04 6.69
C PRO A 304 10.82 21.08 6.87
N VAL A 305 10.66 20.08 5.97
CA VAL A 305 9.60 19.07 6.07
C VAL A 305 9.83 18.16 7.29
N TYR A 306 11.10 17.79 7.55
CA TYR A 306 11.46 17.02 8.74
C TYR A 306 11.24 17.80 10.03
N ASP A 307 11.59 19.09 10.05
CA ASP A 307 11.38 19.97 11.20
C ASP A 307 9.88 20.13 11.48
N TRP A 308 9.10 20.40 10.45
CA TRP A 308 7.64 20.46 10.53
C TRP A 308 7.03 19.14 11.04
N PHE A 309 7.47 17.99 10.48
CA PHE A 309 6.98 16.68 10.89
C PHE A 309 7.30 16.42 12.37
N THR A 310 8.54 16.69 12.79
CA THR A 310 8.99 16.49 14.16
C THR A 310 8.22 17.38 15.14
N GLN A 311 7.99 18.65 14.78
CA GLN A 311 7.20 19.56 15.60
C GLN A 311 5.75 19.08 15.77
N LYS A 312 5.15 18.50 14.71
CA LYS A 312 3.74 18.15 14.71
C LYS A 312 3.44 16.76 15.26
N TYR A 313 4.31 15.79 14.99
CA TYR A 313 4.08 14.37 15.29
C TYR A 313 5.16 13.74 16.19
N GLY A 314 6.21 14.48 16.53
CA GLY A 314 7.36 13.98 17.27
C GLY A 314 8.40 13.27 16.39
N ALA A 315 9.59 13.07 16.95
CA ALA A 315 10.72 12.43 16.25
C ALA A 315 10.73 10.90 16.39
N ALA A 316 9.95 10.32 17.29
CA ALA A 316 10.08 8.92 17.72
C ALA A 316 10.14 7.92 16.55
N ASN A 317 9.23 8.03 15.57
CA ASN A 317 9.22 7.12 14.43
C ASN A 317 10.39 7.36 13.48
N ILE A 318 10.84 8.61 13.30
CA ILE A 318 12.03 8.94 12.51
C ILE A 318 13.26 8.30 13.17
N ASP A 319 13.40 8.44 14.48
CA ASP A 319 14.54 7.92 15.24
C ASP A 319 14.58 6.39 15.23
N LEU A 320 13.41 5.74 15.37
CA LEU A 320 13.29 4.28 15.23
C LEU A 320 13.76 3.80 13.85
N ILE A 321 13.30 4.44 12.78
CA ILE A 321 13.69 4.09 11.41
C ILE A 321 15.19 4.32 11.21
N ARG A 322 15.72 5.48 11.60
CA ARG A 322 17.15 5.81 11.48
C ARG A 322 18.04 4.86 12.26
N LYS A 323 17.64 4.50 13.47
CA LYS A 323 18.34 3.51 14.30
C LYS A 323 18.41 2.15 13.62
N GLU A 324 17.29 1.69 13.05
CA GLU A 324 17.23 0.41 12.32
C GLU A 324 18.13 0.45 11.08
N LEU A 325 18.04 1.52 10.27
CA LEU A 325 18.90 1.72 9.09
C LEU A 325 20.39 1.73 9.46
N ALA A 326 20.77 2.42 10.55
CA ALA A 326 22.15 2.47 11.03
C ALA A 326 22.67 1.10 11.52
N ALA A 327 21.79 0.27 12.10
CA ALA A 327 22.14 -1.08 12.53
C ALA A 327 22.43 -2.02 11.35
N GLN A 328 21.80 -1.79 10.19
CA GLN A 328 21.99 -2.58 8.96
C GLN A 328 23.32 -2.25 8.26
N GLY A 329 23.77 -0.99 8.29
CA GLY A 329 25.06 -0.58 7.70
C GLY A 329 26.30 -1.10 8.46
N LYS A 330 26.09 -1.77 9.60
CA LYS A 330 27.14 -2.37 10.42
C LYS A 330 27.28 -3.89 10.23
N LYS A 331 26.40 -4.51 9.45
CA LYS A 331 26.41 -5.93 9.09
C LYS A 331 26.86 -6.12 7.63
#